data_3f4d0ebcb57d5f7ee7db863d794273f5
#
_entry.id   3f4d0ebcb57d5f7ee7db863d794273f5
#
_cell.length_a   1.000
_cell.length_b   1.000
_cell.length_c   1.000
_cell.angle_alpha   90.00
_cell.angle_beta   90.00
_cell.angle_gamma   90.00
#
_symmetry.space_group_name_H-M   'P 1'
#
loop_
_entity.id
_entity.type
_entity.pdbx_description
1 polymer ?
#
loop_
_entity_poly.entity_id
_entity_poly.type
_entity_poly.pdbx_seq_one_letter_code
_entity_poly.pdbx_strand_id
1 'polypeptide(L)'
;MKIPEENCLEKRHAKTKDIALFRELFDSYFRTLTTYAYRFVCDWQTAEDITQDVFTSLWEKKENIDFDDPIKPYLYRAVYNRSINYLNSALTQKRIEGADTIDELINREILSYNQHD
;
A
#
# COMPACT_ATOMS: atom_id res chain seq x y z
N MET A 1 35.46 -7.70 19.72
CA MET A 1 34.56 -7.66 19.47
C MET A 1 33.76 -6.85 20.02
N LYS A 2 33.85 -5.99 20.47
CA LYS A 2 33.22 -5.23 20.97
C LYS A 2 32.56 -4.39 20.09
N ILE A 3 32.95 -4.20 19.12
CA ILE A 3 32.25 -3.63 18.22
C ILE A 3 30.87 -3.84 18.31
N PRO A 4 30.40 -4.92 18.65
CA PRO A 4 29.04 -5.17 18.69
C PRO A 4 28.24 -4.26 19.56
N GLU A 5 28.80 -3.81 20.65
CA GLU A 5 28.04 -2.95 21.49
C GLU A 5 27.79 -1.61 20.88
N GLU A 6 28.80 -0.99 20.32
CA GLU A 6 28.63 0.28 19.68
C GLU A 6 27.72 0.16 18.49
N ASN A 7 27.89 -0.91 17.72
CA ASN A 7 27.04 -1.09 16.57
C ASN A 7 25.60 -1.30 16.99
N CYS A 8 25.38 -1.97 18.09
CA CYS A 8 24.03 -2.16 18.58
C CYS A 8 23.38 -0.86 18.95
N LEU A 9 24.12 0.03 19.55
CA LEU A 9 23.57 1.33 19.94
C LEU A 9 23.22 2.13 18.70
N GLU A 10 24.10 2.12 17.72
CA GLU A 10 23.80 2.83 16.47
C GLU A 10 22.61 2.25 15.78
N LYS A 11 22.52 0.94 15.78
CA LYS A 11 21.38 0.29 15.16
C LYS A 11 20.09 0.58 15.91
N ARG A 12 20.17 0.70 17.21
CA ARG A 12 19.00 1.05 17.97
C ARG A 12 18.53 2.43 17.66
N HIS A 13 19.49 3.38 17.53
CA HIS A 13 19.11 4.73 17.18
C HIS A 13 18.49 4.76 15.80
N ALA A 14 19.09 4.07 14.85
CA ALA A 14 18.56 4.02 13.51
C ALA A 14 17.18 3.38 13.51
N LYS A 15 17.00 2.31 14.26
CA LYS A 15 15.71 1.66 14.33
C LYS A 15 14.66 2.55 14.95
N THR A 16 15.03 3.27 16.00
CA THR A 16 14.08 4.16 16.65
C THR A 16 13.65 5.25 15.68
N LYS A 17 14.60 5.79 14.93
CA LYS A 17 14.29 6.82 13.97
C LYS A 17 13.40 6.27 12.85
N ASP A 18 13.71 5.06 12.37
CA ASP A 18 12.93 4.43 11.34
C ASP A 18 11.50 4.17 11.82
N ILE A 19 11.36 3.71 13.05
CA ILE A 19 10.05 3.45 13.61
C ILE A 19 9.25 4.74 13.73
N ALA A 20 9.89 5.81 14.18
CA ALA A 20 9.21 7.09 14.33
C ALA A 20 8.74 7.61 12.99
N LEU A 21 9.59 7.54 11.96
CA LEU A 21 9.22 7.98 10.63
C LEU A 21 8.12 7.13 10.06
N PHE A 22 8.21 5.82 10.25
CA PHE A 22 7.22 4.90 9.75
C PHE A 22 5.86 5.18 10.40
N ARG A 23 5.86 5.36 11.72
CA ARG A 23 4.63 5.64 12.43
C ARG A 23 4.00 6.95 11.96
N GLU A 24 4.83 7.94 11.71
CA GLU A 24 4.35 9.22 11.22
C GLU A 24 3.69 9.04 9.86
N LEU A 25 4.32 8.29 8.98
CA LEU A 25 3.76 8.03 7.66
C LEU A 25 2.46 7.24 7.78
N PHE A 26 2.46 6.24 8.64
CA PHE A 26 1.27 5.42 8.85
C PHE A 26 0.12 6.29 9.33
N ASP A 27 0.37 7.10 10.37
CA ASP A 27 -0.67 7.94 10.95
C ASP A 27 -1.17 8.97 9.94
N SER A 28 -0.27 9.49 9.11
CA SER A 28 -0.64 10.54 8.16
C SER A 28 -1.40 10.01 6.97
N TYR A 29 -1.07 8.81 6.51
CA TYR A 29 -1.59 8.33 5.24
C TYR A 29 -2.51 7.13 5.29
N PHE A 30 -2.57 6.41 6.41
CA PHE A 30 -3.31 5.15 6.40
C PHE A 30 -4.76 5.34 5.99
N ARG A 31 -5.43 6.30 6.59
CA ARG A 31 -6.85 6.51 6.32
C ARG A 31 -7.08 6.98 4.89
N THR A 32 -6.27 7.91 4.45
CA THR A 32 -6.40 8.45 3.10
C THR A 32 -6.15 7.36 2.05
N LEU A 33 -5.13 6.55 2.27
CA LEU A 33 -4.81 5.48 1.33
C LEU A 33 -5.87 4.39 1.35
N THR A 34 -6.43 4.10 2.53
CA THR A 34 -7.51 3.12 2.62
C THR A 34 -8.73 3.61 1.86
N THR A 35 -9.05 4.89 2.00
CA THR A 35 -10.16 5.48 1.24
C THR A 35 -9.88 5.39 -0.26
N TYR A 36 -8.64 5.62 -0.65
CA TYR A 36 -8.23 5.53 -2.04
C TYR A 36 -8.42 4.11 -2.57
N ALA A 37 -7.96 3.11 -1.80
CA ALA A 37 -8.14 1.71 -2.19
C ALA A 37 -9.62 1.35 -2.28
N TYR A 38 -10.41 1.88 -1.35
CA TYR A 38 -11.83 1.58 -1.31
C TYR A 38 -12.52 1.98 -2.60
N ARG A 39 -12.07 3.04 -3.24
CA ARG A 39 -12.67 3.48 -4.50
C ARG A 39 -12.56 2.41 -5.57
N PHE A 40 -11.54 1.57 -5.49
CA PHE A 40 -11.37 0.51 -6.47
C PHE A 40 -12.04 -0.79 -6.05
N VAL A 41 -11.85 -1.20 -4.80
CA VAL A 41 -12.31 -2.52 -4.38
C VAL A 41 -13.71 -2.54 -3.78
N CYS A 42 -14.20 -1.37 -3.36
CA CYS A 42 -15.57 -1.23 -2.85
C CYS A 42 -15.88 -2.10 -1.64
N ASP A 43 -14.87 -2.46 -0.88
CA ASP A 43 -15.02 -3.22 0.34
C ASP A 43 -14.01 -2.68 1.34
N TRP A 44 -14.49 -2.18 2.46
CA TRP A 44 -13.61 -1.48 3.40
C TRP A 44 -12.56 -2.40 4.01
N GLN A 45 -12.95 -3.62 4.35
CA GLN A 45 -11.99 -4.57 4.92
C GLN A 45 -10.87 -4.87 3.93
N THR A 46 -11.22 -5.10 2.68
CA THR A 46 -10.24 -5.35 1.64
C THR A 46 -9.33 -4.13 1.46
N ALA A 47 -9.92 -2.93 1.50
CA ALA A 47 -9.14 -1.70 1.35
C ALA A 47 -8.14 -1.56 2.50
N GLU A 48 -8.56 -1.87 3.72
CA GLU A 48 -7.64 -1.81 4.86
C GLU A 48 -6.53 -2.83 4.72
N ASP A 49 -6.86 -4.03 4.27
CA ASP A 49 -5.85 -5.07 4.08
C ASP A 49 -4.81 -4.64 3.05
N ILE A 50 -5.28 -4.03 1.96
CA ILE A 50 -4.39 -3.55 0.92
C ILE A 50 -3.44 -2.48 1.48
N THR A 51 -3.99 -1.53 2.23
CA THR A 51 -3.17 -0.47 2.78
C THR A 51 -2.17 -1.02 3.80
N GLN A 52 -2.60 -1.96 4.62
CA GLN A 52 -1.69 -2.60 5.56
C GLN A 52 -0.56 -3.32 4.85
N ASP A 53 -0.87 -4.00 3.75
CA ASP A 53 0.15 -4.68 2.97
C ASP A 53 1.16 -3.70 2.39
N VAL A 54 0.68 -2.53 1.95
CA VAL A 54 1.57 -1.51 1.42
C VAL A 54 2.54 -1.05 2.51
N PHE A 55 2.03 -0.80 3.71
CA PHE A 55 2.90 -0.35 4.79
C PHE A 55 3.82 -1.46 5.28
N THR A 56 3.37 -2.70 5.26
CA THR A 56 4.23 -3.82 5.60
C THR A 56 5.39 -3.92 4.60
N SER A 57 5.10 -3.79 3.32
CA SER A 57 6.14 -3.80 2.30
C SER A 57 7.09 -2.63 2.45
N LEU A 58 6.55 -1.47 2.79
CA LEU A 58 7.37 -0.29 3.02
C LEU A 58 8.34 -0.53 4.16
N TRP A 59 7.85 -1.12 5.24
CA TRP A 59 8.69 -1.41 6.39
C TRP A 59 9.79 -2.41 6.04
N GLU A 60 9.44 -3.44 5.27
CA GLU A 60 10.41 -4.45 4.88
C GLU A 60 11.49 -3.89 3.97
N LYS A 61 11.14 -2.86 3.18
CA LYS A 61 12.08 -2.27 2.24
C LYS A 61 12.64 -0.96 2.72
N LYS A 62 12.50 -0.67 4.00
CA LYS A 62 12.85 0.65 4.52
C LYS A 62 14.31 1.03 4.28
N GLU A 63 15.19 0.05 4.21
CA GLU A 63 16.59 0.33 4.00
C GLU A 63 16.90 0.72 2.55
N ASN A 64 15.99 0.41 1.64
CA ASN A 64 16.17 0.71 0.23
C ASN A 64 15.34 1.92 -0.20
N ILE A 65 14.63 2.53 0.72
CA ILE A 65 13.78 3.66 0.41
C ILE A 65 14.38 4.93 1.01
N ASP A 66 14.46 5.96 0.18
CA ASP A 66 14.94 7.24 0.64
C ASP A 66 13.75 8.03 1.15
N PHE A 67 13.62 8.13 2.45
CA PHE A 67 12.49 8.84 3.04
C PHE A 67 12.58 10.35 2.86
N ASP A 68 13.72 10.85 2.37
CA ASP A 68 13.84 12.26 2.08
C ASP A 68 13.17 12.60 0.74
N ASP A 69 12.98 11.60 -0.12
CA ASP A 69 12.27 11.81 -1.37
C ASP A 69 10.78 11.82 -1.10
N PRO A 70 9.99 12.42 -1.96
CA PRO A 70 8.53 12.41 -1.78
C PRO A 70 8.01 10.97 -1.75
N ILE A 71 7.52 10.56 -0.60
CA ILE A 71 7.02 9.21 -0.41
C ILE A 71 5.56 9.05 -0.87
N LYS A 72 4.84 10.15 -0.93
CA LYS A 72 3.41 10.10 -1.24
C LYS A 72 3.10 9.44 -2.59
N PRO A 73 3.77 9.82 -3.69
CA PRO A 73 3.49 9.16 -4.96
C PRO A 73 3.77 7.66 -4.91
N TYR A 74 4.80 7.27 -4.19
CA TYR A 74 5.14 5.87 -4.03
C TYR A 74 4.01 5.11 -3.34
N LEU A 75 3.47 5.69 -2.26
CA LEU A 75 2.41 5.05 -1.51
C LEU A 75 1.14 4.90 -2.36
N TYR A 76 0.77 5.94 -3.07
CA TYR A 76 -0.43 5.89 -3.90
C TYR A 76 -0.27 4.89 -5.03
N ARG A 77 0.91 4.82 -5.65
CA ARG A 77 1.15 3.86 -6.70
C ARG A 77 1.08 2.44 -6.17
N ALA A 78 1.63 2.20 -4.98
CA ALA A 78 1.62 0.88 -4.38
C ALA A 78 0.19 0.43 -4.08
N VAL A 79 -0.62 1.34 -3.55
CA VAL A 79 -2.01 1.03 -3.26
C VAL A 79 -2.78 0.77 -4.55
N TYR A 80 -2.55 1.59 -5.56
CA TYR A 80 -3.19 1.42 -6.85
C TYR A 80 -2.87 0.04 -7.45
N ASN A 81 -1.58 -0.31 -7.47
CA ASN A 81 -1.17 -1.57 -8.05
C ASN A 81 -1.78 -2.76 -7.32
N ARG A 82 -1.82 -2.72 -6.00
CA ARG A 82 -2.40 -3.80 -5.23
C ARG A 82 -3.91 -3.87 -5.42
N SER A 83 -4.56 -2.73 -5.52
CA SER A 83 -6.00 -2.69 -5.77
C SER A 83 -6.35 -3.29 -7.12
N ILE A 84 -5.56 -2.93 -8.16
CA ILE A 84 -5.80 -3.48 -9.49
C ILE A 84 -5.52 -4.99 -9.50
N ASN A 85 -4.47 -5.44 -8.81
CA ASN A 85 -4.19 -6.86 -8.74
C ASN A 85 -5.34 -7.61 -8.06
N TYR A 86 -5.89 -7.02 -7.00
CA TYR A 86 -7.04 -7.63 -6.33
C TYR A 86 -8.21 -7.75 -7.28
N LEU A 87 -8.51 -6.68 -8.02
CA LEU A 87 -9.63 -6.68 -8.95
C LEU A 87 -9.42 -7.70 -10.06
N ASN A 88 -8.20 -7.80 -10.57
CA ASN A 88 -7.91 -8.77 -11.62
C ASN A 88 -8.12 -10.20 -11.12
N SER A 89 -7.74 -10.47 -9.87
CA SER A 89 -7.98 -11.78 -9.28
C SER A 89 -9.46 -12.05 -9.12
N ALA A 90 -10.20 -11.04 -8.69
CA ALA A 90 -11.64 -11.17 -8.52
C ALA A 90 -12.33 -11.40 -9.85
N LEU A 91 -11.86 -10.70 -10.91
CA LEU A 91 -12.42 -10.88 -12.24
C LEU A 91 -12.15 -12.28 -12.75
N THR A 92 -10.95 -12.79 -12.54
CA THR A 92 -10.62 -14.13 -12.97
C THR A 92 -11.54 -15.13 -12.31
N GLN A 93 -11.77 -14.97 -11.03
CA GLN A 93 -12.64 -15.87 -10.29
C GLN A 93 -14.08 -15.76 -10.79
N LYS A 94 -14.54 -14.55 -11.07
CA LYS A 94 -15.88 -14.33 -11.56
C LYS A 94 -16.07 -14.90 -12.96
N ARG A 95 -15.04 -14.85 -13.78
CA ARG A 95 -15.12 -15.45 -15.11
C ARG A 95 -15.30 -16.94 -15.00
N ILE A 96 -14.61 -17.57 -14.08
CA ILE A 96 -14.76 -18.99 -13.85
C ILE A 96 -16.19 -19.27 -13.46
N GLU A 97 -16.81 -18.35 -12.73
CA GLU A 97 -18.19 -18.50 -12.32
C GLU A 97 -19.19 -18.02 -13.37
N GLY A 98 -18.70 -17.45 -14.47
CA GLY A 98 -19.57 -17.03 -15.55
C GLY A 98 -20.24 -15.69 -15.38
N ALA A 99 -19.69 -14.81 -14.55
CA ALA A 99 -20.31 -13.52 -14.27
C ALA A 99 -19.64 -12.40 -15.08
N ASP A 100 -19.94 -12.31 -16.37
CA ASP A 100 -19.31 -11.36 -17.26
C ASP A 100 -19.65 -9.90 -16.98
N THR A 101 -20.85 -9.66 -16.49
CA THR A 101 -21.31 -8.30 -16.28
C THR A 101 -20.45 -7.53 -15.30
N ILE A 102 -19.83 -8.24 -14.38
CA ILE A 102 -19.03 -7.62 -13.35
C ILE A 102 -17.76 -7.02 -13.94
N ASP A 103 -17.23 -7.65 -15.00
CA ASP A 103 -16.04 -7.14 -15.67
C ASP A 103 -16.26 -5.71 -16.16
N GLU A 104 -17.40 -5.48 -16.81
CA GLU A 104 -17.68 -4.18 -17.33
C GLU A 104 -17.82 -3.13 -16.23
N LEU A 105 -18.47 -3.50 -15.15
CA LEU A 105 -18.66 -2.57 -14.03
C LEU A 105 -17.33 -2.18 -13.40
N ILE A 106 -16.48 -3.15 -13.18
CA ILE A 106 -15.19 -2.89 -12.56
C ILE A 106 -14.30 -2.05 -13.48
N ASN A 107 -14.29 -2.37 -14.77
CA ASN A 107 -13.51 -1.61 -15.73
C ASN A 107 -13.99 -0.17 -15.81
N ARG A 108 -15.29 0.03 -15.76
CA ARG A 108 -15.86 1.36 -15.80
C ARG A 108 -15.44 2.16 -14.58
N GLU A 109 -15.46 1.52 -13.42
CA GLU A 109 -15.07 2.16 -12.17
C GLU A 109 -13.60 2.59 -12.23
N ILE A 110 -12.72 1.72 -12.68
CA ILE A 110 -11.31 2.03 -12.78
C ILE A 110 -11.05 3.16 -13.76
N LEU A 111 -11.67 3.10 -14.92
CA LEU A 111 -11.49 4.14 -15.93
C LEU A 111 -12.03 5.48 -15.45
N SER A 112 -13.17 5.46 -14.78
CA SER A 112 -13.75 6.67 -14.26
C SER A 112 -12.84 7.31 -13.22
N TYR A 113 -12.24 6.51 -12.37
CA TYR A 113 -11.34 7.03 -11.37
C TYR A 113 -10.07 7.60 -12.01
N ASN A 114 -9.52 6.90 -12.99
CA ASN A 114 -8.31 7.35 -13.66
C ASN A 114 -8.52 8.67 -14.39
N GLN A 115 -9.73 8.91 -14.85
CA GLN A 115 -10.02 10.14 -15.53
C GLN A 115 -10.04 11.34 -14.62
N HIS A 116 -10.15 11.12 -13.33
CA HIS A 116 -10.19 12.21 -12.38
C HIS A 116 -8.80 12.62 -11.91
N ASP A 117 -7.79 11.89 -12.28
CA ASP A 117 -6.45 12.28 -11.98
C ASP A 117 -5.98 13.38 -12.90
#